data_15d0d6e01890aebe26248b696fc799ed
#
_entry.id   15d0d6e01890aebe26248b696fc799ed
#
_cell.length_a   1.000
_cell.length_b   1.000
_cell.length_c   1.000
_cell.angle_alpha   90.00
_cell.angle_beta   90.00
_cell.angle_gamma   90.00
#
_symmetry.space_group_name_H-M   'P 1'
#
loop_
_entity.id
_entity.type
_entity.pdbx_description
1 polymer ?
#
loop_
_entity_poly.entity_id
_entity_poly.type
_entity_poly.pdbx_seq_one_letter_code
_entity_poly.pdbx_strand_id
1 'polypeptide(L)'
;TTAALSAVLSRAEQYGITDVILDPGVGKWTAERESAADWELCRRFSELKSYDLPLLAAVSRKSFIGDCLNKPPHERLFGSLAVLYHLMETGADLLRVHDVGATADFVKIYTRLNGED
;
A
#
# COMPACT_ATOMS: atom_id res chain seq x y z
N THR A 1 9.36 9.45 -2.95
CA THR A 1 9.04 8.43 -1.93
C THR A 1 10.30 7.79 -1.36
N THR A 2 11.21 7.31 -2.19
CA THR A 2 12.47 6.70 -1.72
C THR A 2 13.31 7.64 -0.89
N ALA A 3 13.43 8.90 -1.30
CA ALA A 3 14.18 9.91 -0.54
C ALA A 3 13.54 10.13 0.83
N ALA A 4 12.20 10.20 0.90
CA ALA A 4 11.48 10.38 2.16
C ALA A 4 11.65 9.18 3.08
N LEU A 5 11.56 7.96 2.55
CA LEU A 5 11.75 6.73 3.34
C LEU A 5 13.18 6.63 3.86
N SER A 6 14.18 6.95 3.04
CA SER A 6 15.58 6.94 3.47
C SER A 6 15.84 7.94 4.58
N ALA A 7 15.24 9.13 4.49
CA ALA A 7 15.36 10.16 5.54
C ALA A 7 14.74 9.70 6.85
N VAL A 8 13.56 9.09 6.81
CA VAL A 8 12.88 8.55 8.00
C VAL A 8 13.70 7.44 8.65
N LEU A 9 14.25 6.53 7.83
CA LEU A 9 15.08 5.44 8.34
C LEU A 9 16.36 5.95 8.99
N SER A 10 17.00 6.97 8.43
CA SER A 10 18.17 7.60 9.04
C SER A 10 17.86 8.19 10.41
N ARG A 11 16.69 8.83 10.52
CA ARG A 11 16.24 9.40 11.81
C ARG A 11 15.94 8.30 12.83
N ALA A 12 15.27 7.21 12.39
CA ALA A 12 15.01 6.08 13.25
C ALA A 12 16.31 5.49 13.81
N GLU A 13 17.32 5.32 12.96
CA GLU A 13 18.64 4.82 13.36
C GLU A 13 19.30 5.73 14.40
N GLN A 14 19.21 7.06 14.21
CA GLN A 14 19.76 8.03 15.16
C GLN A 14 19.15 7.88 16.56
N TYR A 15 17.90 7.46 16.65
CA TYR A 15 17.18 7.28 17.92
C TYR A 15 17.18 5.83 18.41
N GLY A 16 17.94 4.95 17.76
CA GLY A 16 18.03 3.54 18.14
C GLY A 16 16.78 2.73 17.90
N ILE A 17 15.93 3.17 16.98
CA ILE A 17 14.70 2.46 16.63
C ILE A 17 15.03 1.43 15.53
N THR A 18 14.84 0.14 15.84
CA THR A 18 15.17 -0.97 14.95
C THR A 18 13.93 -1.70 14.39
N ASP A 19 12.81 -1.69 15.13
CA ASP A 19 11.55 -2.29 14.69
C ASP A 19 10.77 -1.26 13.87
N VAL A 20 10.84 -1.39 12.53
CA VAL A 20 10.26 -0.43 11.61
C VAL A 20 9.43 -1.16 10.56
N ILE A 21 8.23 -0.63 10.31
CA ILE A 21 7.38 -1.01 9.18
C ILE A 21 7.33 0.22 8.26
N LEU A 22 7.57 0.04 6.97
CA LEU A 22 7.57 1.14 6.02
C LEU A 22 6.19 1.34 5.41
N ASP A 23 5.69 2.59 5.45
CA ASP A 23 4.51 3.04 4.73
C ASP A 23 4.96 4.02 3.65
N PRO A 24 4.92 3.63 2.36
CA PRO A 24 5.40 4.51 1.29
C PRO A 24 4.51 5.72 1.02
N GLY A 25 3.34 5.80 1.67
CA GLY A 25 2.49 6.98 1.56
C GLY A 25 1.71 7.05 0.25
N VAL A 26 1.10 5.94 -0.17
CA VAL A 26 0.17 5.96 -1.30
C VAL A 26 -1.03 6.83 -0.95
N GLY A 27 -1.40 7.74 -1.83
CA GLY A 27 -2.54 8.61 -1.63
C GLY A 27 -2.18 10.10 -1.66
N LYS A 28 -3.19 10.94 -1.67
CA LYS A 28 -3.04 12.39 -1.76
C LYS A 28 -2.78 13.00 -0.37
N TRP A 29 -1.57 12.84 0.12
CA TRP A 29 -1.17 13.36 1.43
C TRP A 29 -0.60 14.80 1.35
N THR A 30 -0.45 15.34 0.14
CA THR A 30 -0.17 16.76 -0.09
C THR A 30 -1.13 17.27 -1.18
N ALA A 31 -1.36 18.59 -1.20
CA ALA A 31 -2.27 19.20 -2.19
C ALA A 31 -1.74 19.04 -3.62
N GLU A 32 -0.44 18.99 -3.79
CA GLU A 32 0.24 18.92 -5.09
C GLU A 32 0.32 17.49 -5.64
N ARG A 33 0.07 16.49 -4.82
CA ARG A 33 0.22 15.10 -5.24
C ARG A 33 -0.92 14.69 -6.16
N GLU A 34 -0.59 14.24 -7.34
CA GLU A 34 -1.54 13.80 -8.36
C GLU A 34 -1.70 12.27 -8.36
N SER A 35 -2.83 11.80 -8.86
CA SER A 35 -3.13 10.35 -8.97
C SER A 35 -2.09 9.60 -9.78
N ALA A 36 -1.50 10.22 -10.81
CA ALA A 36 -0.44 9.61 -11.60
C ALA A 36 0.75 9.16 -10.74
N ALA A 37 1.11 9.95 -9.70
CA ALA A 37 2.18 9.59 -8.78
C ALA A 37 1.83 8.34 -7.96
N ASP A 38 0.58 8.20 -7.56
CA ASP A 38 0.13 7.02 -6.80
C ASP A 38 0.12 5.77 -7.68
N TRP A 39 -0.33 5.85 -8.92
CA TRP A 39 -0.26 4.73 -9.84
C TRP A 39 1.17 4.30 -10.11
N GLU A 40 2.08 5.25 -10.30
CA GLU A 40 3.49 4.95 -10.51
C GLU A 40 4.11 4.29 -9.28
N LEU A 41 3.80 4.76 -8.09
CA LEU A 41 4.25 4.14 -6.84
C LEU A 41 3.77 2.70 -6.74
N CYS A 42 2.50 2.44 -7.07
CA CYS A 42 1.96 1.07 -7.06
C CYS A 42 2.65 0.18 -8.08
N ARG A 43 2.91 0.67 -9.30
CA ARG A 43 3.61 -0.10 -10.32
C ARG A 43 5.03 -0.48 -9.89
N ARG A 44 5.68 0.39 -9.15
CA ARG A 44 7.07 0.23 -8.72
C ARG A 44 7.20 -0.24 -7.27
N PHE A 45 6.12 -0.72 -6.69
CA PHE A 45 6.09 -1.11 -5.26
C PHE A 45 7.15 -2.16 -4.92
N SER A 46 7.42 -3.10 -5.83
CA SER A 46 8.42 -4.15 -5.63
C SER A 46 9.83 -3.60 -5.38
N GLU A 47 10.14 -2.39 -5.86
CA GLU A 47 11.45 -1.76 -5.63
C GLU A 47 11.68 -1.42 -4.15
N LEU A 48 10.61 -1.28 -3.38
CA LEU A 48 10.69 -1.00 -1.94
C LEU A 48 11.19 -2.20 -1.14
N LYS A 49 11.17 -3.40 -1.71
CA LYS A 49 11.70 -4.61 -1.07
C LYS A 49 13.21 -4.51 -0.82
N SER A 50 13.90 -3.61 -1.52
CA SER A 50 15.34 -3.38 -1.32
C SER A 50 15.67 -2.89 0.10
N TYR A 51 14.71 -2.33 0.82
CA TYR A 51 14.91 -1.93 2.22
C TYR A 51 14.97 -3.11 3.19
N ASP A 52 14.51 -4.30 2.77
CA ASP A 52 14.44 -5.51 3.57
C ASP A 52 13.70 -5.30 4.90
N LEU A 53 12.59 -4.57 4.83
CA LEU A 53 11.71 -4.27 5.96
C LEU A 53 10.27 -4.56 5.56
N PRO A 54 9.39 -4.84 6.55
CA PRO A 54 7.97 -5.02 6.27
C PRO A 54 7.38 -3.78 5.61
N LEU A 55 6.52 -3.99 4.63
CA LEU A 55 5.86 -2.93 3.85
C LEU A 55 4.37 -2.90 4.15
N LEU A 56 3.86 -1.72 4.46
CA LEU A 56 2.45 -1.46 4.69
C LEU A 56 1.80 -0.93 3.41
N ALA A 57 0.69 -1.52 3.00
CA ALA A 57 -0.15 -1.02 1.92
C ALA A 57 -1.42 -0.41 2.50
N ALA A 58 -1.63 0.88 2.26
CA ALA A 58 -2.78 1.64 2.71
C ALA A 58 -3.40 2.37 1.54
N VAL A 59 -4.17 1.65 0.71
CA VAL A 59 -4.75 2.17 -0.54
C VAL A 59 -6.28 2.25 -0.51
N SER A 60 -6.91 1.70 0.53
CA SER A 60 -8.36 1.53 0.62
C SER A 60 -9.12 2.84 0.40
N ARG A 61 -10.01 2.83 -0.58
CA ARG A 61 -10.91 3.95 -0.92
C ARG A 61 -10.20 5.24 -1.33
N LYS A 62 -8.91 5.20 -1.64
CA LYS A 62 -8.14 6.42 -1.88
C LYS A 62 -8.51 7.09 -3.20
N SER A 63 -8.21 8.39 -3.29
CA SER A 63 -8.67 9.26 -4.39
C SER A 63 -8.18 8.81 -5.75
N PHE A 64 -6.98 8.25 -5.87
CA PHE A 64 -6.47 7.80 -7.16
C PHE A 64 -7.33 6.68 -7.75
N ILE A 65 -7.91 5.82 -6.91
CA ILE A 65 -8.87 4.78 -7.32
C ILE A 65 -10.17 5.43 -7.75
N GLY A 66 -10.66 6.38 -6.95
CA GLY A 66 -11.88 7.12 -7.27
C GLY A 66 -11.80 7.91 -8.56
N ASP A 67 -10.66 8.52 -8.82
CA ASP A 67 -10.43 9.28 -10.06
C ASP A 67 -10.50 8.35 -11.29
N CYS A 68 -9.95 7.16 -11.17
CA CYS A 68 -9.98 6.16 -12.25
C CYS A 68 -11.40 5.64 -12.51
N LEU A 69 -12.15 5.35 -11.45
CA LEU A 69 -13.48 4.75 -11.57
C LEU A 69 -14.60 5.77 -11.67
N ASN A 70 -14.33 7.02 -11.32
CA ASN A 70 -15.35 8.07 -11.17
C ASN A 70 -16.44 7.65 -10.18
N LYS A 71 -16.02 7.19 -8.98
CA LYS A 71 -16.91 6.68 -7.93
C LYS A 71 -16.58 7.30 -6.57
N PRO A 72 -17.60 7.48 -5.71
CA PRO A 72 -17.38 7.97 -4.33
C PRO A 72 -16.69 6.90 -3.47
N PRO A 73 -16.12 7.28 -2.30
CA PRO A 73 -15.35 6.36 -1.46
C PRO A 73 -16.02 5.04 -1.12
N HIS A 74 -17.33 5.06 -0.84
CA HIS A 74 -18.06 3.84 -0.44
C HIS A 74 -18.33 2.87 -1.60
N GLU A 75 -18.00 3.25 -2.84
CA GLU A 75 -18.16 2.42 -4.03
C GLU A 75 -16.83 2.02 -4.65
N ARG A 76 -15.75 2.10 -3.88
CA ARG A 76 -14.39 1.81 -4.34
C ARG A 76 -13.84 0.47 -3.86
N LEU A 77 -14.71 -0.44 -3.36
CA LEU A 77 -14.26 -1.70 -2.78
C LEU A 77 -13.51 -2.57 -3.79
N PHE A 78 -14.10 -2.81 -4.95
CA PHE A 78 -13.46 -3.68 -5.94
C PHE A 78 -12.18 -3.08 -6.48
N GLY A 79 -12.15 -1.77 -6.69
CA GLY A 79 -10.91 -1.06 -7.08
C GLY A 79 -9.83 -1.18 -6.02
N SER A 80 -10.20 -1.02 -4.74
CA SER A 80 -9.28 -1.17 -3.61
C SER A 80 -8.70 -2.59 -3.56
N LEU A 81 -9.54 -3.62 -3.70
CA LEU A 81 -9.09 -5.02 -3.69
C LEU A 81 -8.18 -5.33 -4.88
N ALA A 82 -8.48 -4.78 -6.06
CA ALA A 82 -7.63 -4.97 -7.23
C ALA A 82 -6.22 -4.40 -7.02
N VAL A 83 -6.12 -3.19 -6.46
CA VAL A 83 -4.83 -2.58 -6.13
C VAL A 83 -4.11 -3.38 -5.05
N LEU A 84 -4.83 -3.82 -4.02
CA LEU A 84 -4.26 -4.64 -2.95
C LEU A 84 -3.67 -5.95 -3.49
N TYR A 85 -4.37 -6.60 -4.43
CA TYR A 85 -3.84 -7.81 -5.07
C TYR A 85 -2.46 -7.56 -5.65
N HIS A 86 -2.31 -6.49 -6.43
CA HIS A 86 -1.02 -6.13 -7.03
C HIS A 86 0.05 -5.88 -5.97
N LEU A 87 -0.29 -5.13 -4.92
CA LEU A 87 0.66 -4.80 -3.86
C LEU A 87 1.07 -6.04 -3.05
N MET A 88 0.14 -6.96 -2.81
CA MET A 88 0.46 -8.24 -2.15
C MET A 88 1.41 -9.07 -3.00
N GLU A 89 1.16 -9.15 -4.31
CA GLU A 89 2.04 -9.86 -5.25
C GLU A 89 3.44 -9.25 -5.31
N THR A 90 3.56 -7.95 -5.05
CA THR A 90 4.82 -7.22 -5.19
C THR A 90 5.47 -6.87 -3.85
N GLY A 91 4.96 -7.36 -2.73
CA GLY A 91 5.70 -7.34 -1.48
C GLY A 91 5.05 -6.71 -0.26
N ALA A 92 3.76 -6.35 -0.30
CA ALA A 92 3.07 -5.84 0.88
C ALA A 92 2.94 -6.93 1.95
N ASP A 93 3.31 -6.60 3.18
CA ASP A 93 3.24 -7.51 4.33
C ASP A 93 2.06 -7.20 5.23
N LEU A 94 1.64 -5.94 5.31
CA LEU A 94 0.52 -5.48 6.11
C LEU A 94 -0.44 -4.65 5.25
N LEU A 95 -1.72 -4.77 5.55
CA LEU A 95 -2.77 -4.04 4.83
C LEU A 95 -3.58 -3.23 5.83
N ARG A 96 -3.73 -1.93 5.57
CA ARG A 96 -4.62 -1.06 6.34
C ARG A 96 -5.83 -0.74 5.47
N VAL A 97 -7.02 -1.15 5.92
CA VAL A 97 -8.23 -1.10 5.11
C VAL A 97 -9.44 -0.61 5.90
N HIS A 98 -10.48 -0.14 5.18
CA HIS A 98 -11.77 0.21 5.75
C HIS A 98 -12.71 -1.01 5.77
N ASP A 99 -12.72 -1.79 4.69
CA ASP A 99 -13.64 -2.91 4.48
C ASP A 99 -13.00 -4.21 5.00
N VAL A 100 -12.94 -4.35 6.32
CA VAL A 100 -12.17 -5.41 6.98
C VAL A 100 -12.68 -6.80 6.62
N GLY A 101 -14.01 -7.02 6.69
CA GLY A 101 -14.60 -8.32 6.38
C GLY A 101 -14.32 -8.77 4.95
N ALA A 102 -14.58 -7.89 3.98
CA ALA A 102 -14.34 -8.18 2.58
C ALA A 102 -12.85 -8.42 2.29
N THR A 103 -11.98 -7.63 2.91
CA THR A 103 -10.53 -7.79 2.73
C THR A 103 -10.03 -9.08 3.36
N ALA A 104 -10.55 -9.45 4.53
CA ALA A 104 -10.18 -10.72 5.19
C ALA A 104 -10.54 -11.92 4.30
N ASP A 105 -11.73 -11.91 3.70
CA ASP A 105 -12.14 -12.95 2.75
C ASP A 105 -11.21 -12.99 1.55
N PHE A 106 -10.90 -11.83 1.00
CA PHE A 106 -9.98 -11.71 -0.13
C PHE A 106 -8.60 -12.28 0.20
N VAL A 107 -8.03 -11.92 1.34
CA VAL A 107 -6.72 -12.41 1.78
C VAL A 107 -6.73 -13.92 1.96
N LYS A 108 -7.80 -14.46 2.54
CA LYS A 108 -7.94 -15.90 2.74
C LYS A 108 -7.91 -16.66 1.40
N ILE A 109 -8.62 -16.16 0.41
CA ILE A 109 -8.61 -16.77 -0.93
C ILE A 109 -7.24 -16.61 -1.58
N TYR A 110 -6.64 -15.43 -1.45
CA TYR A 110 -5.31 -15.16 -1.98
C TYR A 110 -4.27 -16.15 -1.43
N THR A 111 -4.24 -16.35 -0.11
CA THR A 111 -3.27 -17.25 0.52
C THR A 111 -3.49 -18.70 0.09
N ARG A 112 -4.75 -19.12 -0.05
CA ARG A 112 -5.08 -20.46 -0.51
C ARG A 112 -4.59 -20.68 -1.95
N LEU A 113 -4.77 -19.69 -2.83
CA LEU A 113 -4.33 -19.77 -4.23
C LEU A 113 -2.80 -19.84 -4.34
N ASN A 114 -2.08 -19.30 -3.38
CA ASN A 114 -0.61 -19.34 -3.34
C ASN A 114 -0.07 -20.56 -2.58
N GLY A 115 -0.91 -21.55 -2.28
CA GLY A 115 -0.50 -22.79 -1.64
C GLY A 115 -0.26 -22.69 -0.13
N GLU A 116 -0.74 -21.61 0.50
CA GLU A 116 -0.66 -21.40 1.94
C GLU A 116 -2.00 -21.74 2.61
N ASP A 117 -1.95 -22.26 3.81
CA ASP A 117 -3.16 -22.63 4.58
C ASP A 117 -3.54 -21.59 5.61
#